data_4311d462204d65be826b5edfccd7d101
#
_entry.id   4311d462204d65be826b5edfccd7d101
#
_cell.length_a   1.000
_cell.length_b   1.000
_cell.length_c   1.000
_cell.angle_alpha   90.00
_cell.angle_beta   90.00
_cell.angle_gamma   90.00
#
_symmetry.space_group_name_H-M   'P 1'
#
loop_
_entity.id
_entity.type
_entity.pdbx_description
1 polymer ?
#
loop_
_entity_poly.entity_id
_entity_poly.type
_entity_poly.pdbx_seq_one_letter_code
_entity_poly.pdbx_strand_id
1 'polypeptide(L)'
;MQRTAEAVSIGHPDKTADYISSYILDRIIEQDPNARYAVEVMIKDNTVVLGGEVTTSALLGDLATHVKNALSEIGYDERYATIWGKFAIDPAQIKVINMIGVQSADIAQGVDHDGWGDQGVFVGYACQGEGKINRELFLARKLNKALYEKARQSDNLGIDIKTQITLNDDKIETAIVAIPMLSDEDLTEFVISVLGEKPAHIIINGTGRYTYHGSIADCGITGRKLACDFYSTACPIGGGSPWTKDASKADLTLNVYARILACENLADNDECFVYLSSCIGRNELPSGLIKTIKNGIVSYRDLWCNQKPSTLIKAYGLDKPIYAKLCDKSISGIQN
;
A
#
# COMPACT_ATOMS: atom_id res chain seq x y z
N MET A 1 -3.03 12.13 -25.42
CA MET A 1 -4.02 12.11 -24.30
C MET A 1 -3.26 12.26 -22.99
N GLN A 2 -3.67 13.17 -22.10
CA GLN A 2 -3.01 13.32 -20.79
C GLN A 2 -3.47 12.23 -19.83
N ARG A 3 -2.50 11.67 -19.09
CA ARG A 3 -2.70 10.68 -18.02
C ARG A 3 -1.84 11.08 -16.83
N THR A 4 -2.36 10.97 -15.64
CA THR A 4 -1.66 11.38 -14.41
C THR A 4 -1.77 10.30 -13.35
N ALA A 5 -0.67 10.05 -12.64
CA ALA A 5 -0.65 9.20 -11.46
C ALA A 5 0.20 9.81 -10.36
N GLU A 6 -0.15 9.46 -9.13
CA GLU A 6 0.53 9.89 -7.90
C GLU A 6 1.09 8.67 -7.17
N ALA A 7 2.20 8.87 -6.47
CA ALA A 7 2.74 7.93 -5.51
C ALA A 7 3.18 8.66 -4.23
N VAL A 8 3.10 7.97 -3.10
CA VAL A 8 3.57 8.45 -1.81
C VAL A 8 4.54 7.46 -1.20
N SER A 9 5.51 7.95 -0.43
CA SER A 9 6.46 7.09 0.27
C SER A 9 5.82 6.40 1.48
N ILE A 10 6.48 5.38 1.98
CA ILE A 10 6.07 4.71 3.23
C ILE A 10 6.16 5.66 4.44
N GLY A 11 6.93 6.74 4.36
CA GLY A 11 7.00 7.80 5.37
C GLY A 11 5.83 8.78 5.37
N HIS A 12 4.94 8.74 4.36
CA HIS A 12 3.70 9.51 4.39
C HIS A 12 2.80 9.05 5.54
N PRO A 13 2.14 9.94 6.33
CA PRO A 13 1.42 9.56 7.53
C PRO A 13 0.37 8.44 7.33
N ASP A 14 -0.40 8.46 6.25
CA ASP A 14 -1.36 7.39 5.96
C ASP A 14 -0.65 6.05 5.68
N LYS A 15 0.48 6.06 4.95
CA LYS A 15 1.25 4.84 4.68
C LYS A 15 2.03 4.36 5.91
N THR A 16 2.46 5.28 6.76
CA THR A 16 3.02 4.95 8.07
C THR A 16 1.98 4.22 8.93
N ALA A 17 0.72 4.65 8.90
CA ALA A 17 -0.37 3.95 9.60
C ALA A 17 -0.61 2.54 9.04
N ASP A 18 -0.67 2.38 7.71
CA ASP A 18 -0.78 1.08 7.03
C ASP A 18 0.39 0.15 7.40
N TYR A 19 1.62 0.69 7.43
CA TYR A 19 2.82 -0.08 7.75
C TYR A 19 2.83 -0.53 9.20
N ILE A 20 2.45 0.33 10.14
CA ILE A 20 2.37 -0.03 11.57
C ILE A 20 1.41 -1.20 11.78
N SER A 21 0.21 -1.14 11.17
CA SER A 21 -0.75 -2.25 11.25
C SER A 21 -0.19 -3.54 10.67
N SER A 22 0.40 -3.47 9.48
CA SER A 22 1.01 -4.61 8.79
C SER A 22 2.19 -5.20 9.56
N TYR A 23 3.03 -4.35 10.18
CA TYR A 23 4.15 -4.77 11.00
C TYR A 23 3.70 -5.54 12.25
N ILE A 24 2.67 -5.04 12.95
CA ILE A 24 2.11 -5.72 14.12
C ILE A 24 1.56 -7.09 13.72
N LEU A 25 0.85 -7.15 12.59
CA LEU A 25 0.35 -8.41 12.06
C LEU A 25 1.48 -9.40 11.76
N ASP A 26 2.59 -8.96 11.18
CA ASP A 26 3.75 -9.82 10.93
C ASP A 26 4.28 -10.44 12.24
N ARG A 27 4.38 -9.67 13.34
CA ARG A 27 4.83 -10.19 14.65
C ARG A 27 3.85 -11.19 15.25
N ILE A 28 2.58 -11.07 14.95
CA ILE A 28 1.54 -12.03 15.37
C ILE A 28 1.64 -13.32 14.54
N ILE A 29 1.71 -13.21 13.22
CA ILE A 29 1.77 -14.35 12.29
C ILE A 29 3.04 -15.19 12.47
N GLU A 30 4.15 -14.61 12.89
CA GLU A 30 5.37 -15.34 13.26
C GLU A 30 5.13 -16.36 14.39
N GLN A 31 4.20 -16.08 15.29
CA GLN A 31 3.87 -16.94 16.45
C GLN A 31 2.60 -17.75 16.21
N ASP A 32 1.64 -17.22 15.46
CA ASP A 32 0.34 -17.83 15.19
C ASP A 32 -0.09 -17.57 13.74
N PRO A 33 0.25 -18.46 12.80
CA PRO A 33 -0.14 -18.35 11.40
C PRO A 33 -1.65 -18.35 11.14
N ASN A 34 -2.46 -18.75 12.14
CA ASN A 34 -3.90 -18.79 12.04
C ASN A 34 -4.59 -17.60 12.74
N ALA A 35 -3.85 -16.62 13.19
CA ALA A 35 -4.39 -15.44 13.85
C ALA A 35 -5.44 -14.73 12.98
N ARG A 36 -6.46 -14.20 13.65
CA ARG A 36 -7.44 -13.29 13.05
C ARG A 36 -7.13 -11.89 13.49
N TYR A 37 -7.00 -11.00 12.51
CA TYR A 37 -6.53 -9.65 12.72
C TYR A 37 -7.31 -8.67 11.86
N ALA A 38 -7.84 -7.64 12.49
CA ALA A 38 -8.45 -6.49 11.84
C ALA A 38 -8.18 -5.27 12.71
N VAL A 39 -7.06 -4.57 12.49
CA VAL A 39 -6.65 -3.41 13.31
C VAL A 39 -6.37 -2.22 12.43
N GLU A 40 -7.16 -1.18 12.64
CA GLU A 40 -6.98 0.13 12.04
C GLU A 40 -6.03 0.97 12.91
N VAL A 41 -5.29 1.85 12.26
CA VAL A 41 -4.33 2.74 12.90
C VAL A 41 -4.63 4.19 12.52
N MET A 42 -4.65 5.06 13.53
CA MET A 42 -4.59 6.50 13.34
C MET A 42 -3.31 7.02 14.02
N ILE A 43 -2.59 7.87 13.32
CA ILE A 43 -1.38 8.51 13.84
C ILE A 43 -1.46 10.03 13.70
N LYS A 44 -1.27 10.76 14.79
CA LYS A 44 -1.18 12.22 14.80
C LYS A 44 -0.21 12.68 15.86
N ASP A 45 0.67 13.60 15.50
CA ASP A 45 1.80 14.00 16.34
C ASP A 45 2.61 12.75 16.77
N ASN A 46 2.88 12.60 18.06
CA ASN A 46 3.51 11.41 18.64
C ASN A 46 2.48 10.43 19.24
N THR A 47 1.21 10.48 18.81
CA THR A 47 0.17 9.60 19.34
C THR A 47 -0.31 8.63 18.26
N VAL A 48 -0.33 7.34 18.60
CA VAL A 48 -0.84 6.26 17.75
C VAL A 48 -2.02 5.60 18.44
N VAL A 49 -3.14 5.56 17.75
CA VAL A 49 -4.35 4.85 18.20
C VAL A 49 -4.45 3.55 17.40
N LEU A 50 -4.56 2.43 18.10
CA LEU A 50 -4.77 1.10 17.54
C LEU A 50 -6.19 0.68 17.91
N GLY A 51 -7.07 0.52 16.93
CA GLY A 51 -8.46 0.13 17.14
C GLY A 51 -8.86 -1.04 16.26
N GLY A 52 -9.57 -1.99 16.81
CA GLY A 52 -10.01 -3.16 16.07
C GLY A 52 -10.07 -4.43 16.91
N GLU A 53 -9.88 -5.58 16.26
CA GLU A 53 -10.08 -6.88 16.89
C GLU A 53 -8.97 -7.85 16.50
N VAL A 54 -8.51 -8.62 17.48
CA VAL A 54 -7.50 -9.68 17.30
C VAL A 54 -7.94 -10.93 18.05
N THR A 55 -7.88 -12.08 17.38
CA THR A 55 -8.00 -13.40 18.00
C THR A 55 -6.76 -14.20 17.63
N THR A 56 -5.95 -14.51 18.64
CA THR A 56 -4.66 -15.18 18.45
C THR A 56 -4.20 -15.90 19.71
N SER A 57 -3.40 -16.93 19.54
CA SER A 57 -2.63 -17.58 20.60
C SER A 57 -1.27 -16.88 20.83
N ALA A 58 -0.87 -15.97 19.95
CA ALA A 58 0.38 -15.21 20.08
C ALA A 58 0.31 -14.23 21.26
N LEU A 59 1.47 -13.96 21.85
CA LEU A 59 1.63 -12.88 22.82
C LEU A 59 1.81 -11.56 22.07
N LEU A 60 0.89 -10.62 22.24
CA LEU A 60 0.97 -9.31 21.60
C LEU A 60 2.18 -8.49 22.10
N GLY A 61 2.70 -8.79 23.29
CA GLY A 61 3.81 -8.06 23.88
C GLY A 61 3.50 -6.58 24.13
N ASP A 62 4.54 -5.75 24.13
CA ASP A 62 4.39 -4.30 24.25
C ASP A 62 4.14 -3.66 22.87
N LEU A 63 2.89 -3.25 22.63
CA LEU A 63 2.48 -2.61 21.39
C LEU A 63 3.24 -1.30 21.11
N ALA A 64 3.66 -0.57 22.15
CA ALA A 64 4.45 0.63 21.96
C ALA A 64 5.84 0.30 21.39
N THR A 65 6.44 -0.80 21.79
CA THR A 65 7.68 -1.30 21.20
C THR A 65 7.49 -1.70 19.74
N HIS A 66 6.41 -2.38 19.39
CA HIS A 66 6.12 -2.71 17.99
C HIS A 66 5.93 -1.47 17.11
N VAL A 67 5.20 -0.46 17.60
CA VAL A 67 5.04 0.81 16.89
C VAL A 67 6.38 1.52 16.69
N LYS A 68 7.23 1.60 17.72
CA LYS A 68 8.57 2.20 17.61
C LYS A 68 9.46 1.48 16.60
N ASN A 69 9.44 0.14 16.61
CA ASN A 69 10.20 -0.66 15.66
C ASN A 69 9.71 -0.44 14.23
N ALA A 70 8.39 -0.43 14.01
CA ALA A 70 7.81 -0.12 12.69
C ALA A 70 8.23 1.27 12.20
N LEU A 71 8.19 2.29 13.05
CA LEU A 71 8.66 3.64 12.73
C LEU A 71 10.15 3.67 12.38
N SER A 72 10.98 2.94 13.13
CA SER A 72 12.41 2.85 12.88
C SER A 72 12.72 2.17 11.53
N GLU A 73 11.99 1.12 11.16
CA GLU A 73 12.12 0.48 9.84
C GLU A 73 11.77 1.43 8.69
N ILE A 74 10.72 2.23 8.85
CA ILE A 74 10.36 3.30 7.90
C ILE A 74 11.47 4.36 7.80
N GLY A 75 12.21 4.60 8.89
CA GLY A 75 13.26 5.60 8.96
C GLY A 75 12.99 6.76 9.91
N TYR A 76 11.89 6.73 10.63
CA TYR A 76 11.65 7.58 11.77
C TYR A 76 12.34 6.98 13.00
N ASP A 77 13.67 7.01 13.01
CA ASP A 77 14.53 6.49 14.08
C ASP A 77 15.09 7.63 14.97
N GLU A 78 15.93 7.29 15.95
CA GLU A 78 16.54 8.27 16.89
C GLU A 78 17.43 9.30 16.16
N ARG A 79 18.16 8.86 15.10
CA ARG A 79 18.97 9.77 14.28
C ARG A 79 18.07 10.78 13.58
N TYR A 80 17.00 10.30 12.97
CA TYR A 80 16.04 11.15 12.27
C TYR A 80 15.39 12.16 13.23
N ALA A 81 14.95 11.71 14.42
CA ALA A 81 14.38 12.58 15.44
C ALA A 81 15.41 13.64 15.94
N THR A 82 16.69 13.27 16.05
CA THR A 82 17.76 14.21 16.42
C THR A 82 17.95 15.31 15.37
N ILE A 83 17.92 14.96 14.09
CA ILE A 83 18.12 15.90 12.96
C ILE A 83 16.91 16.82 12.81
N TRP A 84 15.69 16.24 12.81
CA TRP A 84 14.47 16.97 12.48
C TRP A 84 13.78 17.62 13.69
N GLY A 85 14.06 17.14 14.92
CA GLY A 85 13.51 17.67 16.17
C GLY A 85 11.97 17.76 16.13
N LYS A 86 11.44 18.94 16.42
CA LYS A 86 9.99 19.19 16.45
C LYS A 86 9.27 19.11 15.10
N PHE A 87 10.01 18.95 14.01
CA PHE A 87 9.43 18.96 12.65
C PHE A 87 8.99 17.59 12.18
N ALA A 88 9.36 16.52 12.91
CA ALA A 88 9.01 15.15 12.59
C ALA A 88 8.63 14.37 13.85
N ILE A 89 8.09 13.18 13.66
CA ILE A 89 7.75 12.26 14.76
C ILE A 89 9.02 11.82 15.50
N ASP A 90 8.91 11.75 16.83
CA ASP A 90 9.96 11.25 17.71
C ASP A 90 9.54 9.91 18.33
N PRO A 91 10.16 8.79 17.95
CA PRO A 91 9.85 7.47 18.50
C PRO A 91 9.99 7.38 20.02
N ALA A 92 10.87 8.17 20.62
CA ALA A 92 11.04 8.17 22.08
C ALA A 92 9.83 8.74 22.83
N GLN A 93 9.05 9.61 22.17
CA GLN A 93 7.86 10.27 22.73
C GLN A 93 6.54 9.59 22.35
N ILE A 94 6.59 8.44 21.65
CA ILE A 94 5.38 7.75 21.18
C ILE A 94 4.47 7.36 22.35
N LYS A 95 3.20 7.73 22.20
CA LYS A 95 2.09 7.31 23.06
C LYS A 95 1.16 6.41 22.24
N VAL A 96 0.92 5.19 22.73
CA VAL A 96 -0.01 4.25 22.11
C VAL A 96 -1.30 4.21 22.91
N ILE A 97 -2.42 4.45 22.24
CA ILE A 97 -3.77 4.25 22.77
C ILE A 97 -4.26 2.93 22.18
N ASN A 98 -4.33 1.92 23.05
CA ASN A 98 -4.77 0.58 22.65
C ASN A 98 -6.28 0.43 22.87
N MET A 99 -7.01 0.24 21.78
CA MET A 99 -8.45 -0.05 21.73
C MET A 99 -8.70 -1.39 21.00
N ILE A 100 -7.73 -2.31 21.01
CA ILE A 100 -7.87 -3.63 20.40
C ILE A 100 -8.71 -4.52 21.33
N GLY A 101 -9.81 -5.04 20.80
CA GLY A 101 -10.67 -6.03 21.44
C GLY A 101 -10.45 -7.44 20.92
N VAL A 102 -11.28 -8.38 21.40
CA VAL A 102 -11.36 -9.74 20.86
C VAL A 102 -12.45 -9.78 19.79
N GLN A 103 -12.21 -10.49 18.69
CA GLN A 103 -13.18 -10.62 17.60
C GLN A 103 -14.47 -11.28 18.09
N SER A 104 -15.62 -10.79 17.62
CA SER A 104 -16.93 -11.36 17.97
C SER A 104 -17.09 -12.78 17.40
N ALA A 105 -17.78 -13.64 18.16
CA ALA A 105 -18.06 -15.03 17.76
C ALA A 105 -18.88 -15.12 16.45
N ASP A 106 -19.71 -14.12 16.16
CA ASP A 106 -20.56 -14.11 14.96
C ASP A 106 -19.74 -14.01 13.66
N ILE A 107 -18.64 -13.25 13.67
CA ILE A 107 -17.73 -13.13 12.51
C ILE A 107 -16.92 -14.42 12.32
N ALA A 108 -16.56 -15.11 13.42
CA ALA A 108 -15.80 -16.36 13.37
C ALA A 108 -16.56 -17.47 12.64
N GLN A 109 -17.89 -17.56 12.76
CA GLN A 109 -18.71 -18.61 12.13
C GLN A 109 -18.55 -18.70 10.61
N GLY A 110 -18.38 -17.56 9.91
CA GLY A 110 -18.22 -17.54 8.45
C GLY A 110 -16.89 -18.10 7.97
N VAL A 111 -15.84 -18.00 8.79
CA VAL A 111 -14.46 -18.37 8.45
C VAL A 111 -14.12 -19.81 8.86
N ASP A 112 -14.79 -20.35 9.89
CA ASP A 112 -14.52 -21.69 10.42
C ASP A 112 -14.82 -22.83 9.41
N HIS A 113 -15.58 -22.54 8.35
CA HIS A 113 -15.89 -23.47 7.26
C HIS A 113 -15.09 -23.21 5.98
N ASP A 114 -13.92 -22.54 6.07
CA ASP A 114 -13.07 -22.16 4.92
C ASP A 114 -13.83 -21.31 3.89
N GLY A 115 -14.74 -20.45 4.38
CA GLY A 115 -15.48 -19.46 3.60
C GLY A 115 -14.82 -18.09 3.66
N TRP A 116 -15.19 -17.22 2.72
CA TRP A 116 -14.75 -15.82 2.73
C TRP A 116 -15.34 -15.08 3.93
N GLY A 117 -14.52 -14.28 4.60
CA GLY A 117 -14.92 -13.55 5.81
C GLY A 117 -15.82 -12.34 5.55
N ASP A 118 -16.02 -11.95 4.29
CA ASP A 118 -16.86 -10.81 3.91
C ASP A 118 -17.36 -10.93 2.47
N GLN A 119 -18.35 -10.12 2.13
CA GLN A 119 -18.73 -9.80 0.76
C GLN A 119 -17.91 -8.63 0.25
N GLY A 120 -17.63 -8.60 -1.07
CA GLY A 120 -16.88 -7.50 -1.67
C GLY A 120 -16.71 -7.62 -3.16
N VAL A 121 -16.17 -6.56 -3.76
CA VAL A 121 -15.74 -6.51 -5.15
C VAL A 121 -14.24 -6.25 -5.17
N PHE A 122 -13.51 -7.07 -5.91
CA PHE A 122 -12.04 -7.01 -6.01
C PHE A 122 -11.64 -6.88 -7.46
N VAL A 123 -10.69 -6.00 -7.73
CA VAL A 123 -10.30 -5.70 -9.11
C VAL A 123 -8.80 -5.87 -9.27
N GLY A 124 -8.41 -6.70 -10.23
CA GLY A 124 -7.05 -6.82 -10.72
C GLY A 124 -6.89 -6.10 -12.04
N TYR A 125 -5.76 -5.45 -12.23
CA TYR A 125 -5.42 -4.78 -13.49
C TYR A 125 -3.96 -5.08 -13.85
N ALA A 126 -3.69 -5.28 -15.13
CA ALA A 126 -2.36 -5.33 -15.69
C ALA A 126 -2.35 -4.75 -17.10
N CYS A 127 -1.27 -4.11 -17.51
CA CYS A 127 -1.06 -3.64 -18.87
C CYS A 127 0.36 -3.93 -19.35
N GLN A 128 0.60 -3.78 -20.64
CA GLN A 128 1.96 -3.88 -21.18
C GLN A 128 2.82 -2.71 -20.64
N GLY A 129 4.07 -3.02 -20.32
CA GLY A 129 5.03 -2.08 -19.77
C GLY A 129 5.76 -2.57 -18.53
N GLU A 130 6.63 -1.74 -18.00
CA GLU A 130 7.40 -2.04 -16.81
C GLU A 130 6.47 -2.22 -15.59
N GLY A 131 6.73 -3.26 -14.81
CA GLY A 131 5.89 -3.58 -13.67
C GLY A 131 4.48 -4.07 -14.01
N LYS A 132 4.13 -4.21 -15.31
CA LYS A 132 2.78 -4.51 -15.78
C LYS A 132 1.74 -3.53 -15.24
N ILE A 133 2.10 -2.27 -15.09
CA ILE A 133 1.25 -1.14 -14.69
C ILE A 133 1.40 0.01 -15.69
N ASN A 134 0.45 0.93 -15.68
CA ASN A 134 0.50 2.10 -16.54
C ASN A 134 1.77 2.96 -16.27
N ARG A 135 2.35 3.49 -17.34
CA ARG A 135 3.66 4.15 -17.33
C ARG A 135 3.72 5.33 -16.36
N GLU A 136 2.68 6.14 -16.27
CA GLU A 136 2.61 7.28 -15.35
C GLU A 136 2.72 6.83 -13.88
N LEU A 137 2.06 5.75 -13.49
CA LEU A 137 2.16 5.20 -12.13
C LEU A 137 3.54 4.57 -11.89
N PHE A 138 4.05 3.83 -12.86
CA PHE A 138 5.40 3.26 -12.77
C PHE A 138 6.45 4.35 -12.54
N LEU A 139 6.42 5.42 -13.32
CA LEU A 139 7.37 6.53 -13.19
C LEU A 139 7.19 7.30 -11.89
N ALA A 140 5.94 7.54 -11.44
CA ALA A 140 5.68 8.20 -10.18
C ALA A 140 6.26 7.39 -9.00
N ARG A 141 6.08 6.06 -9.00
CA ARG A 141 6.63 5.16 -7.97
C ARG A 141 8.15 5.04 -8.04
N LYS A 142 8.71 4.95 -9.25
CA LYS A 142 10.17 4.92 -9.45
C LYS A 142 10.83 6.17 -8.88
N LEU A 143 10.28 7.34 -9.19
CA LEU A 143 10.77 8.62 -8.67
C LEU A 143 10.61 8.72 -7.15
N ASN A 144 9.44 8.32 -6.63
CA ASN A 144 9.16 8.32 -5.20
C ASN A 144 10.16 7.45 -4.43
N LYS A 145 10.37 6.21 -4.90
CA LYS A 145 11.33 5.30 -4.29
C LYS A 145 12.75 5.83 -4.30
N ALA A 146 13.22 6.37 -5.43
CA ALA A 146 14.57 6.93 -5.55
C ALA A 146 14.77 8.13 -4.62
N LEU A 147 13.76 9.01 -4.49
CA LEU A 147 13.79 10.14 -3.56
C LEU A 147 13.79 9.67 -2.11
N TYR A 148 12.99 8.65 -1.78
CA TYR A 148 12.95 8.06 -0.45
C TYR A 148 14.30 7.44 -0.06
N GLU A 149 14.94 6.69 -0.95
CA GLU A 149 16.27 6.11 -0.73
C GLU A 149 17.33 7.21 -0.54
N LYS A 150 17.26 8.31 -1.33
CA LYS A 150 18.11 9.48 -1.16
C LYS A 150 17.86 10.16 0.20
N ALA A 151 16.60 10.36 0.57
CA ALA A 151 16.23 10.99 1.84
C ALA A 151 16.68 10.18 3.06
N ARG A 152 16.61 8.85 3.00
CA ARG A 152 17.11 7.95 4.04
C ARG A 152 18.61 8.11 4.34
N GLN A 153 19.37 8.62 3.39
CA GLN A 153 20.81 8.84 3.49
C GLN A 153 21.18 10.33 3.71
N SER A 154 20.18 11.22 3.73
CA SER A 154 20.34 12.65 3.84
C SER A 154 20.03 13.17 5.24
N ASP A 155 20.78 14.17 5.69
CA ASP A 155 20.43 14.95 6.88
C ASP A 155 19.53 16.16 6.55
N ASN A 156 19.28 16.41 5.26
CA ASN A 156 18.53 17.56 4.76
C ASN A 156 17.13 17.22 4.24
N LEU A 157 16.93 16.01 3.70
CA LEU A 157 15.68 15.61 3.05
C LEU A 157 14.84 14.73 3.97
N GLY A 158 13.54 15.05 4.06
CA GLY A 158 12.59 14.26 4.85
C GLY A 158 11.98 13.12 4.05
N ILE A 159 11.48 12.10 4.74
CA ILE A 159 11.00 10.85 4.15
C ILE A 159 9.50 10.83 3.84
N ASP A 160 8.73 11.87 4.17
CA ASP A 160 7.33 12.04 3.78
C ASP A 160 7.26 12.66 2.38
N ILE A 161 7.24 11.84 1.36
CA ILE A 161 7.42 12.27 -0.04
C ILE A 161 6.17 11.94 -0.84
N LYS A 162 5.75 12.91 -1.67
CA LYS A 162 4.75 12.71 -2.71
C LYS A 162 5.35 13.00 -4.08
N THR A 163 5.02 12.18 -5.04
CA THR A 163 5.42 12.37 -6.45
C THR A 163 4.21 12.21 -7.35
N GLN A 164 4.14 13.02 -8.39
CA GLN A 164 3.09 12.94 -9.39
C GLN A 164 3.70 13.09 -10.78
N ILE A 165 3.31 12.22 -11.69
CA ILE A 165 3.75 12.26 -13.09
C ILE A 165 2.52 12.42 -13.99
N THR A 166 2.59 13.43 -14.86
CA THR A 166 1.64 13.59 -15.95
C THR A 166 2.34 13.29 -17.26
N LEU A 167 1.79 12.37 -18.03
CA LEU A 167 2.17 12.09 -19.40
C LEU A 167 1.23 12.81 -20.37
N ASN A 168 1.80 13.31 -21.46
CA ASN A 168 1.05 13.74 -22.63
C ASN A 168 1.47 12.83 -23.80
N ASP A 169 0.58 11.93 -24.17
CA ASP A 169 0.89 10.73 -24.95
C ASP A 169 2.02 9.93 -24.27
N ASP A 170 3.19 9.81 -24.89
CA ASP A 170 4.32 9.05 -24.32
C ASP A 170 5.43 9.92 -23.72
N LYS A 171 5.25 11.25 -23.66
CA LYS A 171 6.24 12.18 -23.09
C LYS A 171 5.86 12.60 -21.69
N ILE A 172 6.84 12.78 -20.83
CA ILE A 172 6.60 13.34 -19.51
C ILE A 172 6.37 14.85 -19.65
N GLU A 173 5.11 15.25 -19.46
CA GLU A 173 4.70 16.66 -19.47
C GLU A 173 5.10 17.33 -18.17
N THR A 174 4.73 16.74 -17.04
CA THR A 174 4.98 17.33 -15.72
C THR A 174 5.43 16.27 -14.71
N ALA A 175 6.48 16.60 -13.94
CA ALA A 175 6.89 15.90 -12.75
C ALA A 175 6.77 16.83 -11.55
N ILE A 176 5.97 16.42 -10.55
CA ILE A 176 5.78 17.15 -9.29
C ILE A 176 6.39 16.33 -8.16
N VAL A 177 7.18 17.00 -7.31
CA VAL A 177 7.78 16.43 -6.10
C VAL A 177 7.43 17.33 -4.92
N ALA A 178 6.86 16.74 -3.87
CA ALA A 178 6.76 17.35 -2.55
C ALA A 178 7.62 16.55 -1.59
N ILE A 179 8.65 17.19 -1.02
CA ILE A 179 9.63 16.58 -0.14
C ILE A 179 10.08 17.59 0.93
N PRO A 180 10.03 17.23 2.23
CA PRO A 180 10.49 18.10 3.30
C PRO A 180 11.99 18.37 3.18
N MET A 181 12.44 19.60 3.49
CA MET A 181 13.84 20.00 3.45
C MET A 181 14.17 20.92 4.64
N LEU A 182 15.31 20.74 5.28
CA LEU A 182 15.83 21.66 6.30
C LEU A 182 16.49 22.89 5.67
N SER A 183 17.15 22.72 4.54
CA SER A 183 17.72 23.79 3.71
C SER A 183 17.37 23.57 2.25
N ASP A 184 17.40 24.63 1.45
CA ASP A 184 17.07 24.54 0.03
C ASP A 184 18.08 23.64 -0.70
N GLU A 185 17.56 22.67 -1.46
CA GLU A 185 18.33 21.75 -2.31
C GLU A 185 17.64 21.65 -3.67
N ASP A 186 18.40 21.86 -4.74
CA ASP A 186 17.89 21.64 -6.09
C ASP A 186 17.97 20.15 -6.47
N LEU A 187 16.82 19.54 -6.65
CA LEU A 187 16.68 18.15 -7.04
C LEU A 187 16.39 17.97 -8.54
N THR A 188 16.44 19.02 -9.34
CA THR A 188 16.06 18.99 -10.76
C THR A 188 16.84 17.93 -11.55
N GLU A 189 18.15 17.94 -11.45
CA GLU A 189 19.00 16.97 -12.17
C GLU A 189 18.82 15.55 -11.64
N PHE A 190 18.55 15.37 -10.33
CA PHE A 190 18.22 14.07 -9.77
C PHE A 190 16.91 13.52 -10.34
N VAL A 191 15.87 14.34 -10.41
CA VAL A 191 14.58 13.96 -11.01
C VAL A 191 14.77 13.54 -12.48
N ILE A 192 15.50 14.31 -13.29
CA ILE A 192 15.79 13.98 -14.68
C ILE A 192 16.53 12.64 -14.78
N SER A 193 17.56 12.44 -13.96
CA SER A 193 18.36 11.21 -13.98
C SER A 193 17.55 9.96 -13.67
N VAL A 194 16.63 10.04 -12.68
CA VAL A 194 15.77 8.94 -12.29
C VAL A 194 14.73 8.62 -13.36
N LEU A 195 14.13 9.65 -13.96
CA LEU A 195 13.11 9.48 -14.99
C LEU A 195 13.72 9.03 -16.35
N GLY A 196 14.99 9.33 -16.59
CA GLY A 196 15.69 8.98 -17.83
C GLY A 196 15.36 9.90 -19.02
N GLU A 197 14.48 10.89 -18.82
CA GLU A 197 14.15 11.94 -19.77
C GLU A 197 13.81 13.23 -19.01
N LYS A 198 13.99 14.37 -19.66
CA LYS A 198 13.67 15.68 -19.08
C LYS A 198 12.17 15.97 -19.25
N PRO A 199 11.37 16.08 -18.15
CA PRO A 199 10.00 16.56 -18.22
C PRO A 199 9.90 17.97 -18.80
N ALA A 200 8.80 18.30 -19.46
CA ALA A 200 8.55 19.68 -19.91
C ALA A 200 8.50 20.65 -18.73
N HIS A 201 7.90 20.21 -17.63
CA HIS A 201 7.82 20.97 -16.39
C HIS A 201 8.25 20.10 -15.19
N ILE A 202 9.12 20.66 -14.34
CA ILE A 202 9.51 20.06 -13.06
C ILE A 202 9.12 21.03 -11.95
N ILE A 203 8.32 20.58 -10.99
CA ILE A 203 7.85 21.37 -9.87
C ILE A 203 8.29 20.67 -8.58
N ILE A 204 9.23 21.27 -7.88
CA ILE A 204 9.69 20.78 -6.57
C ILE A 204 9.19 21.74 -5.51
N ASN A 205 8.41 21.22 -4.55
CA ASN A 205 7.84 22.02 -3.46
C ASN A 205 7.15 23.29 -3.95
N GLY A 206 6.05 23.16 -4.71
CA GLY A 206 5.38 24.26 -5.42
C GLY A 206 5.00 25.49 -4.56
N THR A 207 4.93 25.33 -3.23
CA THR A 207 4.71 26.43 -2.27
C THR A 207 6.03 26.94 -1.64
N GLY A 208 7.17 26.45 -2.09
CA GLY A 208 8.47 26.64 -1.46
C GLY A 208 8.81 25.56 -0.43
N ARG A 209 10.00 25.66 0.13
CA ARG A 209 10.51 24.72 1.13
C ARG A 209 9.62 24.63 2.36
N TYR A 210 9.44 23.40 2.88
CA TYR A 210 8.73 23.14 4.13
C TYR A 210 9.49 22.13 4.99
N THR A 211 9.28 22.16 6.30
CA THR A 211 9.98 21.32 7.28
C THR A 211 9.04 20.41 8.06
N TYR A 212 7.88 20.89 8.48
CA TYR A 212 6.90 20.05 9.19
C TYR A 212 6.36 18.98 8.24
N HIS A 213 6.42 17.72 8.68
CA HIS A 213 5.99 16.59 7.86
C HIS A 213 5.58 15.37 8.69
N GLY A 214 5.16 14.31 8.00
CA GLY A 214 4.67 13.10 8.63
C GLY A 214 3.49 13.38 9.56
N SER A 215 3.36 12.62 10.63
CA SER A 215 2.27 12.74 11.59
C SER A 215 2.23 14.07 12.35
N ILE A 216 3.35 14.82 12.40
CA ILE A 216 3.41 16.16 13.01
C ILE A 216 2.60 17.16 12.15
N ALA A 217 2.71 17.05 10.84
CA ALA A 217 2.00 17.96 9.91
C ALA A 217 0.56 17.49 9.64
N ASP A 218 0.34 16.19 9.42
CA ASP A 218 -0.94 15.65 8.96
C ASP A 218 -1.33 14.40 9.77
N CYS A 219 -2.63 14.12 9.83
CA CYS A 219 -3.16 12.92 10.47
C CYS A 219 -3.13 11.75 9.49
N GLY A 220 -2.38 10.70 9.84
CA GLY A 220 -2.36 9.44 9.13
C GLY A 220 -3.45 8.50 9.59
N ILE A 221 -4.15 7.88 8.65
CA ILE A 221 -5.16 6.85 8.91
C ILE A 221 -5.00 5.73 7.88
N THR A 222 -5.12 4.49 8.34
CA THR A 222 -5.09 3.30 7.48
C THR A 222 -6.11 3.37 6.34
N GLY A 223 -5.75 2.81 5.18
CA GLY A 223 -6.64 2.67 4.03
C GLY A 223 -6.94 3.96 3.25
N ARG A 224 -6.21 5.05 3.48
CA ARG A 224 -6.46 6.34 2.80
C ARG A 224 -5.60 6.60 1.56
N LYS A 225 -4.72 5.67 1.18
CA LYS A 225 -3.84 5.79 -0.02
C LYS A 225 -4.04 4.66 -1.03
N LEU A 226 -5.24 4.10 -1.06
CA LEU A 226 -5.56 2.96 -1.93
C LEU A 226 -5.35 3.27 -3.43
N ALA A 227 -5.63 4.49 -3.89
CA ALA A 227 -5.38 4.88 -5.28
C ALA A 227 -3.89 4.77 -5.65
N CYS A 228 -2.99 5.12 -4.71
CA CYS A 228 -1.54 4.95 -4.91
C CYS A 228 -1.11 3.49 -4.81
N ASP A 229 -1.77 2.69 -3.97
CA ASP A 229 -1.43 1.28 -3.75
C ASP A 229 -1.93 0.37 -4.88
N PHE A 230 -3.02 0.75 -5.53
CA PHE A 230 -3.60 -0.02 -6.64
C PHE A 230 -3.14 0.52 -8.00
N TYR A 231 -4.04 1.07 -8.79
CA TYR A 231 -3.80 1.33 -10.22
C TYR A 231 -4.04 2.78 -10.62
N SER A 232 -4.07 3.70 -9.63
CA SER A 232 -4.35 5.12 -9.85
C SER A 232 -5.66 5.31 -10.64
N THR A 233 -5.63 6.08 -11.71
CA THR A 233 -6.81 6.35 -12.56
C THR A 233 -7.08 5.30 -13.64
N ALA A 234 -6.19 4.31 -13.81
CA ALA A 234 -6.31 3.31 -14.87
C ALA A 234 -7.43 2.30 -14.62
N CYS A 235 -7.73 2.01 -13.35
CA CYS A 235 -8.71 1.00 -12.99
C CYS A 235 -9.41 1.38 -11.68
N PRO A 236 -10.75 1.32 -11.61
CA PRO A 236 -11.47 1.48 -10.34
C PRO A 236 -11.14 0.34 -9.38
N ILE A 237 -11.30 0.61 -8.08
CA ILE A 237 -11.06 -0.35 -7.00
C ILE A 237 -12.36 -0.68 -6.27
N GLY A 238 -12.40 -1.81 -5.57
CA GLY A 238 -13.56 -2.22 -4.76
C GLY A 238 -13.70 -1.48 -3.43
N GLY A 239 -12.65 -0.79 -2.96
CA GLY A 239 -12.67 0.10 -1.78
C GLY A 239 -12.15 -0.51 -0.48
N GLY A 240 -12.06 -1.84 -0.34
CA GLY A 240 -11.51 -2.49 0.85
C GLY A 240 -9.99 -2.32 0.98
N SER A 241 -9.52 -1.99 2.19
CA SER A 241 -8.09 -1.89 2.45
C SER A 241 -7.48 -3.26 2.74
N PRO A 242 -6.37 -3.62 2.06
CA PRO A 242 -5.67 -4.87 2.32
C PRO A 242 -4.68 -4.81 3.51
N TRP A 243 -4.36 -3.63 4.05
CA TRP A 243 -3.21 -3.44 4.94
C TRP A 243 -3.48 -3.62 6.43
N THR A 244 -4.74 -3.76 6.83
CA THR A 244 -5.15 -3.81 8.23
C THR A 244 -5.71 -5.18 8.64
N LYS A 245 -5.49 -6.20 7.80
CA LYS A 245 -6.27 -7.45 7.89
C LYS A 245 -5.39 -8.67 7.62
N ASP A 246 -5.70 -9.77 8.34
CA ASP A 246 -5.12 -11.08 8.04
C ASP A 246 -5.65 -11.66 6.71
N ALA A 247 -4.97 -12.69 6.21
CA ALA A 247 -5.28 -13.29 4.91
C ALA A 247 -6.63 -14.01 4.81
N SER A 248 -7.32 -14.28 5.91
CA SER A 248 -8.69 -14.81 5.85
C SER A 248 -9.70 -13.76 5.35
N LYS A 249 -9.32 -12.49 5.38
CA LYS A 249 -10.15 -11.40 4.89
C LYS A 249 -10.01 -11.27 3.37
N ALA A 250 -11.17 -11.20 2.71
CA ALA A 250 -11.26 -11.07 1.25
C ALA A 250 -10.50 -9.85 0.71
N ASP A 251 -10.50 -8.73 1.44
CA ASP A 251 -9.85 -7.48 1.04
C ASP A 251 -8.35 -7.62 0.79
N LEU A 252 -7.65 -8.50 1.49
CA LEU A 252 -6.26 -8.79 1.19
C LEU A 252 -6.14 -9.86 0.09
N THR A 253 -6.64 -11.06 0.37
CA THR A 253 -6.36 -12.25 -0.44
C THR A 253 -6.95 -12.16 -1.83
N LEU A 254 -8.18 -11.64 -1.99
CA LEU A 254 -8.79 -11.50 -3.30
C LEU A 254 -8.22 -10.33 -4.11
N ASN A 255 -7.73 -9.26 -3.50
CA ASN A 255 -7.01 -8.22 -4.22
C ASN A 255 -5.65 -8.73 -4.74
N VAL A 256 -4.90 -9.50 -3.92
CA VAL A 256 -3.68 -10.19 -4.36
C VAL A 256 -3.97 -11.15 -5.51
N TYR A 257 -4.98 -11.99 -5.37
CA TYR A 257 -5.38 -12.97 -6.38
C TYR A 257 -5.82 -12.30 -7.68
N ALA A 258 -6.67 -11.28 -7.61
CA ALA A 258 -7.12 -10.54 -8.78
C ALA A 258 -5.95 -9.92 -9.55
N ARG A 259 -4.97 -9.34 -8.83
CA ARG A 259 -3.75 -8.78 -9.44
C ARG A 259 -2.92 -9.85 -10.14
N ILE A 260 -2.68 -10.97 -9.51
CA ILE A 260 -1.92 -12.08 -10.09
C ILE A 260 -2.62 -12.61 -11.34
N LEU A 261 -3.92 -12.86 -11.26
CA LEU A 261 -4.72 -13.28 -12.42
C LEU A 261 -4.65 -12.29 -13.58
N ALA A 262 -4.70 -10.97 -13.29
CA ALA A 262 -4.56 -9.97 -14.33
C ALA A 262 -3.18 -10.03 -15.02
N CYS A 263 -2.11 -10.24 -14.23
CA CYS A 263 -0.76 -10.40 -14.78
C CYS A 263 -0.59 -11.67 -15.62
N GLU A 264 -1.21 -12.79 -15.21
CA GLU A 264 -1.18 -14.07 -15.92
C GLU A 264 -1.98 -14.03 -17.23
N ASN A 265 -3.13 -13.34 -17.21
CA ASN A 265 -4.03 -13.25 -18.37
C ASN A 265 -3.73 -12.07 -19.30
N LEU A 266 -2.73 -11.24 -18.97
CA LEU A 266 -2.31 -10.15 -19.85
C LEU A 266 -1.79 -10.69 -21.19
N ALA A 267 -0.95 -11.72 -21.16
CA ALA A 267 -0.35 -12.34 -22.36
C ALA A 267 0.12 -11.28 -23.38
N ASP A 268 -0.41 -11.31 -24.60
CA ASP A 268 -0.15 -10.37 -25.69
C ASP A 268 -1.25 -9.28 -25.85
N ASN A 269 -2.14 -9.15 -24.86
CA ASN A 269 -3.12 -8.07 -24.80
C ASN A 269 -2.48 -6.77 -24.29
N ASP A 270 -3.04 -5.62 -24.65
CA ASP A 270 -2.59 -4.31 -24.17
C ASP A 270 -2.92 -4.14 -22.69
N GLU A 271 -4.11 -4.57 -22.28
CA GLU A 271 -4.62 -4.48 -20.91
C GLU A 271 -5.42 -5.72 -20.53
N CYS A 272 -5.38 -6.06 -19.25
CA CYS A 272 -6.20 -7.10 -18.64
C CYS A 272 -6.81 -6.60 -17.34
N PHE A 273 -8.10 -6.78 -17.17
CA PHE A 273 -8.88 -6.49 -15.98
C PHE A 273 -9.50 -7.79 -15.47
N VAL A 274 -9.42 -7.99 -14.16
CA VAL A 274 -10.07 -9.11 -13.47
C VAL A 274 -11.03 -8.55 -12.44
N TYR A 275 -12.27 -8.96 -12.48
CA TYR A 275 -13.31 -8.59 -11.53
C TYR A 275 -13.73 -9.82 -10.76
N LEU A 276 -13.68 -9.78 -9.44
CA LEU A 276 -14.10 -10.85 -8.56
C LEU A 276 -15.11 -10.31 -7.56
N SER A 277 -16.06 -11.16 -7.15
CA SER A 277 -16.91 -10.89 -5.99
C SER A 277 -16.80 -12.01 -4.97
N SER A 278 -16.96 -11.70 -3.68
CA SER A 278 -17.07 -12.67 -2.61
C SER A 278 -18.41 -12.57 -1.88
N CYS A 279 -18.74 -13.62 -1.17
CA CYS A 279 -19.90 -13.68 -0.28
C CYS A 279 -19.46 -14.30 1.05
N ILE A 280 -19.86 -13.67 2.15
CA ILE A 280 -19.54 -14.17 3.49
C ILE A 280 -19.97 -15.63 3.67
N GLY A 281 -19.10 -16.44 4.25
CA GLY A 281 -19.34 -17.86 4.53
C GLY A 281 -19.34 -18.78 3.30
N ARG A 282 -19.21 -18.25 2.07
CA ARG A 282 -19.06 -19.04 0.85
C ARG A 282 -17.60 -19.21 0.50
N ASN A 283 -17.21 -20.38 0.03
CA ASN A 283 -15.87 -20.67 -0.52
C ASN A 283 -15.80 -20.50 -2.05
N GLU A 284 -16.94 -20.43 -2.71
CA GLU A 284 -17.07 -20.12 -4.13
C GLU A 284 -17.24 -18.61 -4.32
N LEU A 285 -16.68 -18.08 -5.40
CA LEU A 285 -16.91 -16.69 -5.80
C LEU A 285 -18.22 -16.60 -6.59
N PRO A 286 -19.18 -15.78 -6.16
CA PRO A 286 -20.46 -15.61 -6.86
C PRO A 286 -20.31 -15.12 -8.31
N SER A 287 -19.27 -14.34 -8.60
CA SER A 287 -18.93 -13.93 -9.96
C SER A 287 -17.42 -13.72 -10.12
N GLY A 288 -16.95 -14.01 -11.33
CA GLY A 288 -15.61 -13.71 -11.78
C GLY A 288 -15.63 -13.40 -13.28
N LEU A 289 -14.93 -12.35 -13.69
CA LEU A 289 -14.87 -11.91 -15.07
C LEU A 289 -13.45 -11.43 -15.42
N ILE A 290 -12.94 -11.88 -16.57
CA ILE A 290 -11.71 -11.36 -17.17
C ILE A 290 -12.12 -10.53 -18.39
N LYS A 291 -11.69 -9.28 -18.43
CA LYS A 291 -11.79 -8.38 -19.56
C LYS A 291 -10.38 -8.14 -20.11
N THR A 292 -10.15 -8.39 -21.37
CA THR A 292 -8.90 -8.04 -22.07
C THR A 292 -9.16 -7.01 -23.16
N ILE A 293 -8.15 -6.18 -23.41
CA ILE A 293 -8.17 -5.21 -24.51
C ILE A 293 -6.92 -5.46 -25.35
N LYS A 294 -7.12 -5.61 -26.68
CA LYS A 294 -6.05 -5.75 -27.66
C LYS A 294 -6.34 -4.89 -28.89
N ASN A 295 -5.49 -3.93 -29.21
CA ASN A 295 -5.68 -3.00 -30.32
C ASN A 295 -7.07 -2.33 -30.30
N GLY A 296 -7.54 -1.95 -29.09
CA GLY A 296 -8.86 -1.34 -28.89
C GLY A 296 -10.04 -2.32 -28.93
N ILE A 297 -9.82 -3.60 -29.25
CA ILE A 297 -10.87 -4.64 -29.24
C ILE A 297 -10.99 -5.18 -27.82
N VAL A 298 -12.22 -5.15 -27.29
CA VAL A 298 -12.54 -5.64 -25.94
C VAL A 298 -13.10 -7.06 -26.04
N SER A 299 -12.55 -7.96 -25.21
CA SER A 299 -13.01 -9.33 -25.06
C SER A 299 -13.33 -9.64 -23.60
N TYR A 300 -14.31 -10.50 -23.38
CA TYR A 300 -14.73 -10.93 -22.04
C TYR A 300 -14.70 -12.45 -21.94
N ARG A 301 -14.32 -12.95 -20.78
CA ARG A 301 -14.34 -14.37 -20.44
C ARG A 301 -14.76 -14.53 -18.99
N ASP A 302 -15.77 -15.38 -18.77
CA ASP A 302 -16.17 -15.76 -17.42
C ASP A 302 -15.05 -16.51 -16.72
N LEU A 303 -14.83 -16.20 -15.46
CA LEU A 303 -13.89 -16.87 -14.59
C LEU A 303 -14.68 -17.64 -13.54
N TRP A 304 -14.71 -18.95 -13.67
CA TRP A 304 -15.22 -19.82 -12.62
C TRP A 304 -14.10 -20.07 -11.62
N CYS A 305 -14.27 -19.54 -10.43
CA CYS A 305 -13.27 -19.67 -9.36
C CYS A 305 -13.90 -20.40 -8.19
N ASN A 306 -13.55 -21.69 -8.06
CA ASN A 306 -13.89 -22.52 -6.91
C ASN A 306 -12.66 -22.65 -6.00
N GLN A 307 -12.00 -21.52 -5.73
CA GLN A 307 -10.80 -21.46 -4.90
C GLN A 307 -11.18 -21.10 -3.47
N LYS A 308 -10.85 -22.01 -2.57
CA LYS A 308 -11.04 -21.77 -1.12
C LYS A 308 -10.03 -20.75 -0.60
N PRO A 309 -10.38 -19.94 0.40
CA PRO A 309 -9.44 -19.02 1.05
C PRO A 309 -8.12 -19.69 1.43
N SER A 310 -8.18 -20.85 2.13
CA SER A 310 -6.99 -21.58 2.56
C SER A 310 -6.06 -21.99 1.42
N THR A 311 -6.61 -22.29 0.24
CA THR A 311 -5.81 -22.65 -0.95
C THR A 311 -5.02 -21.43 -1.45
N LEU A 312 -5.66 -20.27 -1.57
CA LEU A 312 -5.00 -19.04 -2.03
C LEU A 312 -3.99 -18.52 -1.00
N ILE A 313 -4.32 -18.58 0.28
CA ILE A 313 -3.42 -18.18 1.37
C ILE A 313 -2.09 -18.95 1.27
N LYS A 314 -2.16 -20.27 1.14
CA LYS A 314 -0.96 -21.11 0.99
C LYS A 314 -0.24 -20.88 -0.34
N ALA A 315 -0.98 -20.78 -1.45
CA ALA A 315 -0.39 -20.58 -2.77
C ALA A 315 0.44 -19.29 -2.85
N TYR A 316 0.00 -18.23 -2.17
CA TYR A 316 0.68 -16.94 -2.19
C TYR A 316 1.52 -16.67 -0.93
N GLY A 317 1.63 -17.65 -0.03
CA GLY A 317 2.44 -17.54 1.20
C GLY A 317 1.94 -16.46 2.16
N LEU A 318 0.62 -16.20 2.14
CA LEU A 318 -0.02 -15.19 3.00
C LEU A 318 -0.19 -15.70 4.45
N ASP A 319 0.19 -16.92 4.75
CA ASP A 319 0.36 -17.49 6.08
C ASP A 319 1.73 -17.20 6.72
N LYS A 320 2.53 -16.34 6.07
CA LYS A 320 3.88 -15.94 6.50
C LYS A 320 3.93 -14.46 6.86
N PRO A 321 4.93 -14.02 7.66
CA PRO A 321 5.09 -12.61 8.03
C PRO A 321 5.66 -11.80 6.86
N ILE A 322 4.79 -11.40 5.94
CA ILE A 322 5.14 -10.67 4.71
C ILE A 322 4.33 -9.39 4.51
N TYR A 323 3.48 -9.04 5.48
CA TYR A 323 2.47 -7.98 5.33
C TYR A 323 3.08 -6.59 5.25
N ALA A 324 4.06 -6.27 6.10
CA ALA A 324 4.81 -5.01 6.02
C ALA A 324 5.50 -4.85 4.66
N LYS A 325 6.10 -5.94 4.14
CA LYS A 325 6.74 -5.96 2.82
C LYS A 325 5.73 -5.82 1.68
N LEU A 326 4.54 -6.41 1.80
CA LEU A 326 3.47 -6.24 0.83
C LEU A 326 2.95 -4.81 0.83
N CYS A 327 2.78 -4.21 2.01
CA CYS A 327 2.36 -2.82 2.17
C CYS A 327 3.33 -1.84 1.47
N ASP A 328 4.64 -2.03 1.64
CA ASP A 328 5.67 -1.23 0.96
C ASP A 328 5.65 -1.43 -0.57
N LYS A 329 5.43 -2.66 -1.03
CA LYS A 329 5.32 -2.97 -2.47
C LYS A 329 4.04 -2.46 -3.12
N SER A 330 2.96 -2.34 -2.36
CA SER A 330 1.58 -2.09 -2.82
C SER A 330 1.01 -3.24 -3.67
N ILE A 331 -0.31 -3.29 -3.87
CA ILE A 331 -0.98 -4.33 -4.68
C ILE A 331 -0.49 -4.31 -6.13
N SER A 332 -0.39 -3.14 -6.73
CA SER A 332 0.10 -2.99 -8.11
C SER A 332 1.57 -3.39 -8.31
N GLY A 333 2.35 -3.47 -7.25
CA GLY A 333 3.74 -3.95 -7.27
C GLY A 333 3.88 -5.46 -7.18
N ILE A 334 2.79 -6.22 -6.95
CA ILE A 334 2.79 -7.68 -6.92
C ILE A 334 2.89 -8.19 -8.38
N GLN A 335 3.87 -9.06 -8.59
CA GLN A 335 4.07 -9.82 -9.83
C GLN A 335 4.27 -11.27 -9.43
N ASN A 336 4.03 -12.19 -10.34
CA ASN A 336 4.25 -13.64 -10.10
C ASN A 336 5.67 -13.94 -9.69
#